data_d4f16bfeffa7d3e3b471d115c71fab94
#
_entry.id   d4f16bfeffa7d3e3b471d115c71fab94
#
_cell.length_a   1.000
_cell.length_b   1.000
_cell.length_c   1.000
_cell.angle_alpha   90.00
_cell.angle_beta   90.00
_cell.angle_gamma   90.00
#
_symmetry.space_group_name_H-M   'P 1'
#
loop_
_entity.id
_entity.type
_entity.pdbx_description
1 polymer ?
#
loop_
_entity_poly.entity_id
_entity_poly.type
_entity_poly.pdbx_seq_one_letter_code
_entity_poly.pdbx_strand_id
1 'polypeptide(L)'
;MKLQSQSISDMPNYTVLWLGGMGLVPFVIPLLAMISAVTSGAGLHSAAVVGFYAPYVFVAYSAIILSFLSGVLWHSGRTSNSQSMANFGVIASNLIALTAWSTLLMVHLSSMMTLLAVTLLLCGYGTLLLLERTLDSQLDCNMDGASAKQVSYWRMRLLLTTVVIVFHSLVLVLLIGDF
;
A
#
# COMPACT_ATOMS: atom_id res chain seq x y z
N MET A 1 -11.39 31.64 31.53
CA MET A 1 -10.63 30.40 31.72
C MET A 1 -10.64 29.64 30.38
N LYS A 2 -9.74 30.07 29.43
CA LYS A 2 -9.64 29.55 28.05
C LYS A 2 -8.16 29.43 27.70
N LEU A 3 -7.43 28.53 28.35
CA LEU A 3 -5.99 28.32 28.12
C LEU A 3 -5.62 26.84 28.28
N GLN A 4 -6.14 25.94 27.45
CA GLN A 4 -5.58 24.57 27.42
C GLN A 4 -5.95 23.72 26.19
N SER A 5 -6.41 24.31 25.08
CA SER A 5 -6.72 23.52 23.86
C SER A 5 -5.71 23.69 22.71
N GLN A 6 -4.63 24.43 22.94
CA GLN A 6 -3.66 24.78 21.86
C GLN A 6 -2.39 23.92 21.80
N SER A 7 -2.15 23.00 22.73
CA SER A 7 -0.86 22.28 22.79
C SER A 7 -0.82 20.89 22.16
N ILE A 8 -1.96 20.36 21.68
CA ILE A 8 -1.99 19.01 21.05
C ILE A 8 -1.89 19.07 19.51
N SER A 9 -2.08 20.26 18.91
CA SER A 9 -2.06 20.43 17.45
C SER A 9 -0.68 20.58 16.80
N ASP A 10 0.39 20.73 17.59
CA ASP A 10 1.73 21.02 17.09
C ASP A 10 2.74 19.88 17.28
N MET A 11 2.27 18.65 17.43
CA MET A 11 3.20 17.51 17.33
C MET A 11 3.77 17.46 15.91
N PRO A 12 5.11 17.57 15.77
CA PRO A 12 5.72 17.60 14.45
C PRO A 12 5.41 16.31 13.70
N ASN A 13 5.13 16.43 12.40
CA ASN A 13 4.83 15.34 11.46
C ASN A 13 5.94 14.26 11.38
N TYR A 14 7.01 14.37 12.17
CA TYR A 14 8.13 13.42 12.23
C TYR A 14 7.69 12.01 12.63
N THR A 15 6.74 11.86 13.57
CA THR A 15 6.26 10.54 14.00
C THR A 15 5.58 9.80 12.85
N VAL A 16 4.78 10.50 12.06
CA VAL A 16 4.08 9.91 10.91
C VAL A 16 5.07 9.56 9.78
N LEU A 17 6.06 10.40 9.54
CA LEU A 17 7.14 10.16 8.58
C LEU A 17 7.99 8.94 8.98
N TRP A 18 8.39 8.85 10.26
CA TRP A 18 9.14 7.73 10.79
C TRP A 18 8.34 6.42 10.71
N LEU A 19 7.07 6.45 11.13
CA LEU A 19 6.21 5.27 11.07
C LEU A 19 5.98 4.81 9.63
N GLY A 20 5.74 5.74 8.71
CA GLY A 20 5.61 5.44 7.28
C GLY A 20 6.89 4.87 6.67
N GLY A 21 8.05 5.45 7.00
CA GLY A 21 9.36 4.94 6.56
C GLY A 21 9.68 3.56 7.11
N MET A 22 9.43 3.32 8.39
CA MET A 22 9.58 2.00 9.02
C MET A 22 8.66 0.95 8.39
N GLY A 23 7.48 1.34 7.91
CA GLY A 23 6.57 0.47 7.16
C GLY A 23 7.11 -0.02 5.82
N LEU A 24 8.16 0.61 5.26
CA LEU A 24 8.81 0.14 4.03
C LEU A 24 9.86 -0.95 4.29
N VAL A 25 10.41 -1.03 5.49
CA VAL A 25 11.48 -1.98 5.84
C VAL A 25 11.10 -3.44 5.52
N PRO A 26 9.89 -3.93 5.88
CA PRO A 26 9.50 -5.30 5.56
C PRO A 26 9.32 -5.58 4.05
N PHE A 27 9.24 -4.56 3.20
CA PHE A 27 9.32 -4.72 1.74
C PHE A 27 10.76 -4.84 1.25
N VAL A 28 11.67 -4.04 1.83
CA VAL A 28 13.07 -3.99 1.41
C VAL A 28 13.80 -5.29 1.73
N ILE A 29 13.55 -5.90 2.88
CA ILE A 29 14.23 -7.13 3.31
C ILE A 29 14.02 -8.28 2.31
N PRO A 30 12.79 -8.71 1.97
CA PRO A 30 12.59 -9.77 0.99
C PRO A 30 13.05 -9.38 -0.42
N LEU A 31 12.92 -8.12 -0.81
CA LEU A 31 13.41 -7.64 -2.10
C LEU A 31 14.93 -7.79 -2.23
N LEU A 32 15.69 -7.39 -1.21
CA LEU A 32 17.15 -7.58 -1.18
C LEU A 32 17.55 -9.06 -1.18
N ALA A 33 16.82 -9.91 -0.48
CA ALA A 33 17.05 -11.35 -0.52
C ALA A 33 16.85 -11.93 -1.92
N MET A 34 15.80 -11.51 -2.64
CA MET A 34 15.53 -11.91 -4.01
C MET A 34 16.62 -11.41 -4.96
N ILE A 35 17.02 -10.14 -4.87
CA ILE A 35 18.11 -9.58 -5.70
C ILE A 35 19.42 -10.34 -5.44
N SER A 36 19.77 -10.60 -4.18
CA SER A 36 20.98 -11.34 -3.82
C SER A 36 20.98 -12.76 -4.39
N ALA A 37 19.86 -13.47 -4.33
CA ALA A 37 19.73 -14.83 -4.85
C ALA A 37 19.90 -14.87 -6.39
N VAL A 38 19.30 -13.93 -7.11
CA VAL A 38 19.42 -13.83 -8.57
C VAL A 38 20.83 -13.43 -8.97
N THR A 39 21.44 -12.43 -8.34
CA THR A 39 22.79 -11.95 -8.69
C THR A 39 23.90 -12.96 -8.34
N SER A 40 23.70 -13.82 -7.34
CA SER A 40 24.62 -14.91 -7.01
C SER A 40 24.48 -16.13 -7.93
N GLY A 41 23.51 -16.13 -8.85
CA GLY A 41 23.22 -17.26 -9.72
C GLY A 41 22.54 -18.45 -9.03
N ALA A 42 22.10 -18.28 -7.79
CA ALA A 42 21.44 -19.34 -7.03
C ALA A 42 19.94 -19.52 -7.40
N GLY A 43 19.40 -18.59 -8.21
CA GLY A 43 17.99 -18.59 -8.62
C GLY A 43 17.04 -18.09 -7.52
N LEU A 44 15.87 -17.62 -7.93
CA LEU A 44 14.89 -17.02 -7.03
C LEU A 44 14.36 -18.02 -5.99
N HIS A 45 14.35 -19.31 -6.29
CA HIS A 45 13.94 -20.38 -5.38
C HIS A 45 14.77 -20.47 -4.10
N SER A 46 16.03 -19.99 -4.12
CA SER A 46 16.92 -19.96 -2.97
C SER A 46 16.71 -18.74 -2.07
N ALA A 47 15.96 -17.74 -2.55
CA ALA A 47 15.71 -16.50 -1.80
C ALA A 47 14.86 -16.78 -0.56
N ALA A 48 15.45 -16.64 0.62
CA ALA A 48 14.77 -16.86 1.90
C ALA A 48 15.01 -15.71 2.87
N VAL A 49 13.98 -15.41 3.67
CA VAL A 49 14.02 -14.46 4.79
C VAL A 49 13.56 -15.20 6.05
N VAL A 50 14.46 -15.36 7.02
CA VAL A 50 14.17 -16.09 8.28
C VAL A 50 13.57 -17.49 8.02
N GLY A 51 14.05 -18.20 6.97
CA GLY A 51 13.54 -19.53 6.60
C GLY A 51 12.27 -19.57 5.78
N PHE A 52 11.65 -18.41 5.50
CA PHE A 52 10.48 -18.31 4.62
C PHE A 52 10.91 -17.89 3.22
N TYR A 53 10.23 -18.40 2.20
CA TYR A 53 10.43 -18.00 0.81
C TYR A 53 10.18 -16.50 0.62
N ALA A 54 11.19 -15.77 0.13
CA ALA A 54 11.18 -14.31 0.10
C ALA A 54 10.01 -13.70 -0.69
N PRO A 55 9.62 -14.21 -1.89
CA PRO A 55 8.42 -13.74 -2.58
C PRO A 55 7.14 -13.90 -1.77
N TYR A 56 7.01 -14.98 -0.99
CA TYR A 56 5.87 -15.16 -0.10
C TYR A 56 5.81 -14.09 0.99
N VAL A 57 6.94 -13.81 1.65
CA VAL A 57 7.02 -12.76 2.68
C VAL A 57 6.65 -11.41 2.10
N PHE A 58 7.13 -11.10 0.89
CA PHE A 58 6.82 -9.85 0.18
C PHE A 58 5.32 -9.73 -0.09
N VAL A 59 4.70 -10.75 -0.70
CA VAL A 59 3.27 -10.75 -1.03
C VAL A 59 2.41 -10.71 0.24
N ALA A 60 2.76 -11.47 1.28
CA ALA A 60 2.01 -11.49 2.53
C ALA A 60 1.99 -10.11 3.20
N TYR A 61 3.14 -9.47 3.32
CA TYR A 61 3.21 -8.13 3.89
C TYR A 61 2.48 -7.10 3.03
N SER A 62 2.65 -7.16 1.71
CA SER A 62 1.96 -6.29 0.76
C SER A 62 0.44 -6.41 0.86
N ALA A 63 -0.10 -7.63 0.94
CA ALA A 63 -1.53 -7.86 1.08
C ALA A 63 -2.09 -7.25 2.37
N ILE A 64 -1.36 -7.38 3.49
CA ILE A 64 -1.74 -6.78 4.78
C ILE A 64 -1.79 -5.25 4.66
N ILE A 65 -0.75 -4.63 4.10
CA ILE A 65 -0.70 -3.17 3.93
C ILE A 65 -1.79 -2.67 2.99
N LEU A 66 -2.03 -3.35 1.86
CA LEU A 66 -3.09 -2.97 0.93
C LEU A 66 -4.48 -3.06 1.58
N SER A 67 -4.75 -4.12 2.35
CA SER A 67 -5.98 -4.28 3.12
C SER A 67 -6.15 -3.17 4.16
N PHE A 68 -5.09 -2.80 4.87
CA PHE A 68 -5.10 -1.71 5.83
C PHE A 68 -5.39 -0.36 5.16
N LEU A 69 -4.73 -0.08 4.04
CA LEU A 69 -4.92 1.16 3.28
C LEU A 69 -6.33 1.24 2.67
N SER A 70 -6.91 0.13 2.26
CA SER A 70 -8.30 0.10 1.73
C SER A 70 -9.32 0.55 2.78
N GLY A 71 -9.04 0.36 4.07
CA GLY A 71 -9.89 0.84 5.17
C GLY A 71 -10.04 2.37 5.22
N VAL A 72 -9.07 3.11 4.69
CA VAL A 72 -9.17 4.58 4.58
C VAL A 72 -10.22 4.98 3.53
N LEU A 73 -10.31 4.26 2.40
CA LEU A 73 -11.39 4.46 1.42
C LEU A 73 -12.77 4.21 2.04
N TRP A 74 -12.87 3.19 2.88
CA TRP A 74 -14.10 2.89 3.60
C TRP A 74 -14.52 4.05 4.51
N HIS A 75 -13.57 4.64 5.23
CA HIS A 75 -13.82 5.81 6.08
C HIS A 75 -14.22 7.03 5.25
N SER A 76 -13.47 7.35 4.20
CA SER A 76 -13.74 8.50 3.32
C SER A 76 -15.10 8.37 2.62
N GLY A 77 -15.48 7.16 2.20
CA GLY A 77 -16.80 6.90 1.65
C GLY A 77 -17.91 7.24 2.67
N ARG A 78 -17.78 6.77 3.91
CA ARG A 78 -18.80 7.01 4.96
C ARG A 78 -18.94 8.47 5.40
N THR A 79 -17.91 9.28 5.23
CA THR A 79 -17.94 10.72 5.55
C THR A 79 -18.41 11.59 4.40
N SER A 80 -18.64 10.99 3.21
CA SER A 80 -19.16 11.70 2.04
C SER A 80 -20.60 12.13 2.22
N ASN A 81 -20.93 13.34 1.78
CA ASN A 81 -22.31 13.86 1.78
C ASN A 81 -23.21 13.22 0.71
N SER A 82 -22.61 12.49 -0.26
CA SER A 82 -23.32 11.80 -1.33
C SER A 82 -23.49 10.32 -1.01
N GLN A 83 -24.71 9.82 -0.94
CA GLN A 83 -25.02 8.41 -0.70
C GLN A 83 -24.39 7.49 -1.75
N SER A 84 -24.31 7.92 -3.00
CA SER A 84 -23.68 7.17 -4.09
C SER A 84 -22.18 7.01 -3.86
N MET A 85 -21.48 8.09 -3.47
CA MET A 85 -20.06 8.06 -3.15
C MET A 85 -19.76 7.23 -1.89
N ALA A 86 -20.63 7.31 -0.89
CA ALA A 86 -20.53 6.49 0.31
C ALA A 86 -20.57 4.99 -0.03
N ASN A 87 -21.55 4.56 -0.80
CA ASN A 87 -21.68 3.16 -1.23
C ASN A 87 -20.50 2.72 -2.08
N PHE A 88 -20.04 3.57 -3.02
CA PHE A 88 -18.91 3.28 -3.88
C PHE A 88 -17.62 3.08 -3.07
N GLY A 89 -17.30 3.96 -2.13
CA GLY A 89 -16.11 3.86 -1.27
C GLY A 89 -16.10 2.57 -0.44
N VAL A 90 -17.25 2.21 0.14
CA VAL A 90 -17.41 0.98 0.94
C VAL A 90 -17.24 -0.27 0.05
N ILE A 91 -17.87 -0.32 -1.12
CA ILE A 91 -17.76 -1.48 -2.03
C ILE A 91 -16.33 -1.62 -2.54
N ALA A 92 -15.73 -0.52 -3.02
CA ALA A 92 -14.37 -0.52 -3.54
C ALA A 92 -13.34 -0.97 -2.48
N SER A 93 -13.46 -0.49 -1.24
CA SER A 93 -12.55 -0.90 -0.16
C SER A 93 -12.62 -2.40 0.13
N ASN A 94 -13.84 -2.97 0.16
CA ASN A 94 -14.03 -4.41 0.37
C ASN A 94 -13.48 -5.25 -0.80
N LEU A 95 -13.68 -4.82 -2.04
CA LEU A 95 -13.14 -5.50 -3.21
C LEU A 95 -11.61 -5.50 -3.20
N ILE A 96 -10.98 -4.38 -2.88
CA ILE A 96 -9.51 -4.29 -2.76
C ILE A 96 -9.00 -5.21 -1.65
N ALA A 97 -9.64 -5.22 -0.47
CA ALA A 97 -9.26 -6.10 0.64
C ALA A 97 -9.40 -7.58 0.29
N LEU A 98 -10.49 -7.98 -0.38
CA LEU A 98 -10.70 -9.35 -0.86
C LEU A 98 -9.67 -9.75 -1.92
N THR A 99 -9.34 -8.83 -2.84
CA THR A 99 -8.28 -9.07 -3.83
C THR A 99 -6.94 -9.27 -3.13
N ALA A 100 -6.58 -8.44 -2.16
CA ALA A 100 -5.36 -8.60 -1.37
C ALA A 100 -5.34 -9.94 -0.62
N TRP A 101 -6.45 -10.37 -0.03
CA TRP A 101 -6.54 -11.67 0.63
C TRP A 101 -6.38 -12.83 -0.36
N SER A 102 -6.99 -12.75 -1.54
CA SER A 102 -6.89 -13.82 -2.55
C SER A 102 -5.44 -14.04 -3.04
N THR A 103 -4.60 -12.99 -3.05
CA THR A 103 -3.19 -13.11 -3.44
C THR A 103 -2.39 -14.00 -2.48
N LEU A 104 -2.76 -14.05 -1.19
CA LEU A 104 -2.13 -14.94 -0.22
C LEU A 104 -2.37 -16.42 -0.54
N LEU A 105 -3.54 -16.75 -1.09
CA LEU A 105 -3.86 -18.13 -1.50
C LEU A 105 -3.11 -18.50 -2.78
N MET A 106 -2.95 -17.54 -3.71
CA MET A 106 -2.30 -17.79 -5.00
C MET A 106 -0.84 -18.17 -4.88
N VAL A 107 -0.10 -17.56 -3.95
CA VAL A 107 1.35 -17.80 -3.77
C VAL A 107 1.67 -19.26 -3.44
N HIS A 108 0.74 -19.98 -2.80
CA HIS A 108 0.91 -21.38 -2.44
C HIS A 108 0.65 -22.37 -3.60
N LEU A 109 0.07 -21.90 -4.71
CA LEU A 109 -0.35 -22.79 -5.79
C LEU A 109 0.76 -23.07 -6.80
N SER A 110 1.45 -22.03 -7.28
CA SER A 110 2.56 -22.17 -8.23
C SER A 110 3.33 -20.86 -8.42
N SER A 111 4.53 -20.93 -9.04
CA SER A 111 5.32 -19.74 -9.38
C SER A 111 4.56 -18.79 -10.31
N MET A 112 3.81 -19.33 -11.28
CA MET A 112 2.96 -18.52 -12.17
C MET A 112 1.88 -17.74 -11.39
N MET A 113 1.29 -18.37 -10.35
CA MET A 113 0.31 -17.72 -9.49
C MET A 113 0.95 -16.64 -8.59
N THR A 114 2.22 -16.78 -8.25
CA THR A 114 2.97 -15.74 -7.54
C THR A 114 3.14 -14.49 -8.41
N LEU A 115 3.45 -14.65 -9.69
CA LEU A 115 3.52 -13.54 -10.65
C LEU A 115 2.16 -12.83 -10.77
N LEU A 116 1.08 -13.59 -10.88
CA LEU A 116 -0.29 -13.05 -10.92
C LEU A 116 -0.63 -12.33 -9.62
N ALA A 117 -0.27 -12.88 -8.45
CA ALA A 117 -0.49 -12.27 -7.15
C ALA A 117 0.19 -10.90 -7.02
N VAL A 118 1.47 -10.79 -7.43
CA VAL A 118 2.22 -9.52 -7.41
C VAL A 118 1.60 -8.52 -8.38
N THR A 119 1.14 -8.96 -9.56
CA THR A 119 0.44 -8.10 -10.53
C THR A 119 -0.88 -7.57 -9.98
N LEU A 120 -1.67 -8.41 -9.32
CA LEU A 120 -2.92 -8.00 -8.68
C LEU A 120 -2.70 -6.99 -7.55
N LEU A 121 -1.66 -7.19 -6.73
CA LEU A 121 -1.28 -6.23 -5.69
C LEU A 121 -0.85 -4.89 -6.30
N LEU A 122 -0.03 -4.91 -7.35
CA LEU A 122 0.38 -3.71 -8.07
C LEU A 122 -0.83 -2.93 -8.60
N CYS A 123 -1.77 -3.62 -9.26
CA CYS A 123 -3.03 -3.03 -9.71
C CYS A 123 -3.86 -2.50 -8.53
N GLY A 124 -3.90 -3.23 -7.41
CA GLY A 124 -4.59 -2.83 -6.18
C GLY A 124 -4.07 -1.51 -5.61
N TYR A 125 -2.76 -1.33 -5.52
CA TYR A 125 -2.15 -0.07 -5.10
C TYR A 125 -2.43 1.08 -6.07
N GLY A 126 -2.37 0.81 -7.38
CA GLY A 126 -2.70 1.79 -8.41
C GLY A 126 -4.16 2.24 -8.35
N THR A 127 -5.10 1.29 -8.23
CA THR A 127 -6.53 1.60 -8.09
C THR A 127 -6.83 2.35 -6.80
N LEU A 128 -6.19 1.97 -5.69
CA LEU A 128 -6.32 2.67 -4.42
C LEU A 128 -5.94 4.15 -4.56
N LEU A 129 -4.78 4.47 -5.15
CA LEU A 129 -4.34 5.85 -5.39
C LEU A 129 -5.32 6.64 -6.26
N LEU A 130 -5.82 6.04 -7.34
CA LEU A 130 -6.76 6.69 -8.23
C LEU A 130 -8.09 6.99 -7.53
N LEU A 131 -8.61 6.04 -6.75
CA LEU A 131 -9.86 6.21 -6.02
C LEU A 131 -9.75 7.27 -4.92
N GLU A 132 -8.66 7.29 -4.17
CA GLU A 132 -8.42 8.33 -3.17
C GLU A 132 -8.33 9.72 -3.80
N ARG A 133 -7.61 9.84 -4.91
CA ARG A 133 -7.52 11.12 -5.64
C ARG A 133 -8.88 11.61 -6.13
N THR A 134 -9.73 10.71 -6.61
CA THR A 134 -11.09 11.07 -7.05
C THR A 134 -11.99 11.48 -5.89
N LEU A 135 -11.89 10.81 -4.74
CA LEU A 135 -12.67 11.16 -3.56
C LEU A 135 -12.21 12.49 -2.95
N ASP A 136 -10.89 12.74 -2.84
CA ASP A 136 -10.35 14.00 -2.33
C ASP A 136 -10.73 15.20 -3.22
N SER A 137 -10.64 15.05 -4.54
CA SER A 137 -11.00 16.14 -5.46
C SER A 137 -12.47 16.55 -5.35
N GLN A 138 -13.36 15.64 -4.96
CA GLN A 138 -14.78 15.95 -4.74
C GLN A 138 -15.02 16.65 -3.39
N LEU A 139 -14.16 16.41 -2.40
CA LEU A 139 -14.22 17.08 -1.10
C LEU A 139 -13.67 18.51 -1.17
N ASP A 140 -12.59 18.73 -1.93
CA ASP A 140 -11.97 20.05 -2.12
C ASP A 140 -12.88 21.04 -2.87
N CYS A 141 -13.74 20.57 -3.76
CA CYS A 141 -14.76 21.41 -4.43
C CYS A 141 -15.78 22.02 -3.45
N ASN A 142 -15.90 21.49 -2.23
CA ASN A 142 -16.89 21.92 -1.23
C ASN A 142 -16.30 22.71 -0.06
N MET A 143 -14.98 22.90 0.02
CA MET A 143 -14.32 23.58 1.14
C MET A 143 -13.28 24.56 0.61
N ASP A 144 -13.60 25.86 0.65
CA ASP A 144 -12.63 26.94 0.49
C ASP A 144 -11.59 26.88 1.63
N GLY A 145 -10.43 26.29 1.34
CA GLY A 145 -9.29 26.26 2.25
C GLY A 145 -8.85 24.86 2.70
N ALA A 146 -8.28 24.07 1.78
CA ALA A 146 -7.54 22.88 2.18
C ALA A 146 -6.40 23.26 3.16
N SER A 147 -6.48 22.76 4.39
CA SER A 147 -5.45 23.00 5.40
C SER A 147 -4.10 22.49 4.91
N ALA A 148 -3.03 23.28 5.08
CA ALA A 148 -1.67 22.89 4.70
C ALA A 148 -1.24 21.52 5.27
N LYS A 149 -1.82 21.09 6.39
CA LYS A 149 -1.66 19.76 6.98
C LYS A 149 -2.18 18.63 6.09
N GLN A 150 -3.31 18.83 5.43
CA GLN A 150 -3.94 17.82 4.55
C GLN A 150 -3.10 17.60 3.28
N VAL A 151 -2.57 18.68 2.71
CA VAL A 151 -1.67 18.62 1.55
C VAL A 151 -0.37 17.88 1.89
N SER A 152 0.21 18.11 3.08
CA SER A 152 1.43 17.44 3.53
C SER A 152 1.22 15.92 3.73
N TYR A 153 0.11 15.52 4.36
CA TYR A 153 -0.24 14.12 4.55
C TYR A 153 -0.45 13.39 3.21
N TRP A 154 -1.15 14.02 2.27
CA TRP A 154 -1.41 13.45 0.95
C TRP A 154 -0.12 13.22 0.15
N ARG A 155 0.80 14.21 0.15
CA ARG A 155 2.11 14.08 -0.51
C ARG A 155 2.93 12.91 0.05
N MET A 156 2.97 12.77 1.39
CA MET A 156 3.66 11.66 2.04
C MET A 156 3.06 10.31 1.64
N ARG A 157 1.75 10.19 1.65
CA ARG A 157 1.04 8.96 1.28
C ARG A 157 1.28 8.59 -0.19
N LEU A 158 1.20 9.58 -1.08
CA LEU A 158 1.51 9.39 -2.50
C LEU A 158 2.96 8.90 -2.68
N LEU A 159 3.92 9.50 -1.99
CA LEU A 159 5.32 9.08 -2.05
C LEU A 159 5.49 7.64 -1.58
N LEU A 160 4.95 7.27 -0.42
CA LEU A 160 5.05 5.91 0.11
C LEU A 160 4.43 4.88 -0.83
N THR A 161 3.23 5.15 -1.36
CA THR A 161 2.57 4.23 -2.29
C THR A 161 3.32 4.12 -3.62
N THR A 162 3.92 5.22 -4.12
CA THR A 162 4.77 5.18 -5.32
C THR A 162 6.00 4.31 -5.09
N VAL A 163 6.65 4.40 -3.93
CA VAL A 163 7.79 3.53 -3.59
C VAL A 163 7.37 2.05 -3.56
N VAL A 164 6.20 1.75 -2.97
CA VAL A 164 5.66 0.38 -2.96
C VAL A 164 5.38 -0.12 -4.38
N ILE A 165 4.82 0.71 -5.27
CA ILE A 165 4.60 0.39 -6.68
C ILE A 165 5.93 0.08 -7.38
N VAL A 166 6.98 0.86 -7.13
CA VAL A 166 8.33 0.58 -7.68
C VAL A 166 8.86 -0.76 -7.19
N PHE A 167 8.70 -1.09 -5.90
CA PHE A 167 9.12 -2.38 -5.37
C PHE A 167 8.38 -3.55 -6.02
N HIS A 168 7.06 -3.44 -6.24
CA HIS A 168 6.29 -4.48 -6.95
C HIS A 168 6.76 -4.64 -8.40
N SER A 169 7.07 -3.53 -9.08
CA SER A 169 7.59 -3.57 -10.46
C SER A 169 8.95 -4.28 -10.52
N LEU A 170 9.84 -4.02 -9.54
CA LEU A 170 11.12 -4.72 -9.44
C LEU A 170 10.94 -6.22 -9.18
N VAL A 171 10.05 -6.59 -8.26
CA VAL A 171 9.73 -8.01 -7.99
C VAL A 171 9.17 -8.70 -9.24
N LEU A 172 8.30 -8.02 -10.01
CA LEU A 172 7.80 -8.57 -11.27
C LEU A 172 8.93 -8.83 -12.28
N VAL A 173 9.87 -7.90 -12.42
CA VAL A 173 11.03 -8.08 -13.31
C VAL A 173 11.87 -9.27 -12.86
N LEU A 174 12.11 -9.44 -11.56
CA LEU A 174 12.86 -10.58 -11.02
C LEU A 174 12.14 -11.91 -11.26
N LEU A 175 10.82 -11.93 -11.06
CA LEU A 175 10.00 -13.13 -11.29
C LEU A 175 9.97 -13.52 -12.78
N ILE A 176 9.83 -12.56 -13.67
CA ILE A 176 9.84 -12.81 -15.13
C ILE A 176 11.22 -13.28 -15.60
N GLY A 177 12.30 -12.74 -15.01
CA GLY A 177 13.66 -13.13 -15.36
C GLY A 177 14.08 -14.54 -14.88
N ASP A 178 13.34 -15.13 -13.95
CA ASP A 178 13.58 -16.47 -13.38
C ASP A 178 12.81 -17.58 -14.17
N PHE A 179 11.92 -17.20 -15.12
CA PHE A 179 11.23 -18.10 -16.05
C PHE A 179 12.01 -18.31 -17.32
#